data_940cbe94b57d183a15f598a48802e570
#
_entry.id   940cbe94b57d183a15f598a48802e570
#
_cell.length_a   1.000
_cell.length_b   1.000
_cell.length_c   1.000
_cell.angle_alpha   90.00
_cell.angle_beta   90.00
_cell.angle_gamma   90.00
#
_symmetry.space_group_name_H-M   'P 1'
#
loop_
_entity.id
_entity.type
_entity.pdbx_description
1 polymer ?
#
loop_
_entity_poly.entity_id
_entity_poly.type
_entity_poly.pdbx_seq_one_letter_code
_entity_poly.pdbx_strand_id
1 'polypeptide(L)'
;MTQTRQTEKQIRSFIAIPVPDEGIQSLQAVVQDFDADIGRHVRWVRLEGIHLTLKFMGNIPAGMVDRVLADLPTVTAKFSPFKVGIFGFGAFPNLHQPRVLWAGLDGDLATLASIQLAVDDAVGNLGLPKEQRYFSPHLTLGRVRREVTDGQLRKIGAVVSAAKLAVSPSWTASAVNLMRTELDLAGSRHYLVGSATIGGG
;
A
#
# COMPACT_ATOMS: atom_id res chain seq x y z
N MET A 1 -22.26 31.89 25.77
CA MET A 1 -21.33 31.99 24.61
C MET A 1 -21.09 30.59 24.08
N THR A 2 -21.79 30.21 23.04
CA THR A 2 -21.71 28.88 22.43
C THR A 2 -20.54 28.88 21.45
N GLN A 3 -19.40 28.28 21.84
CA GLN A 3 -18.30 28.07 20.94
C GLN A 3 -18.74 27.07 19.86
N THR A 4 -18.92 27.55 18.64
CA THR A 4 -19.07 26.71 17.46
C THR A 4 -17.77 25.93 17.29
N ARG A 5 -17.76 24.63 17.65
CA ARG A 5 -16.68 23.71 17.31
C ARG A 5 -16.60 23.67 15.78
N GLN A 6 -15.67 24.39 15.19
CA GLN A 6 -15.28 24.15 13.80
C GLN A 6 -14.83 22.69 13.73
N THR A 7 -15.57 21.87 13.02
CA THR A 7 -15.18 20.47 12.74
C THR A 7 -13.90 20.52 11.91
N GLU A 8 -12.78 20.15 12.52
CA GLU A 8 -11.48 20.10 11.87
C GLU A 8 -11.55 19.19 10.63
N LYS A 9 -10.99 19.66 9.50
CA LYS A 9 -10.98 18.93 8.24
C LYS A 9 -10.32 17.56 8.42
N GLN A 10 -11.04 16.49 8.09
CA GLN A 10 -10.55 15.12 8.14
C GLN A 10 -9.89 14.76 6.81
N ILE A 11 -8.72 14.15 6.88
CA ILE A 11 -7.91 13.73 5.71
C ILE A 11 -7.66 12.24 5.80
N ARG A 12 -8.10 11.50 4.79
CA ARG A 12 -7.81 10.07 4.70
C ARG A 12 -6.36 9.88 4.29
N SER A 13 -5.55 9.33 5.20
CA SER A 13 -4.09 9.29 5.06
C SER A 13 -3.52 7.90 5.32
N PHE A 14 -2.34 7.67 4.75
CA PHE A 14 -1.54 6.47 4.96
C PHE A 14 -0.06 6.78 4.73
N ILE A 15 0.81 5.91 5.24
CA ILE A 15 2.26 5.98 5.07
C ILE A 15 2.69 4.80 4.21
N ALA A 16 3.56 5.05 3.22
CA ALA A 16 3.96 4.04 2.25
C ALA A 16 5.39 4.25 1.72
N ILE A 17 6.01 3.18 1.24
CA ILE A 17 7.20 3.23 0.39
C ILE A 17 6.73 3.29 -1.07
N PRO A 18 7.27 4.24 -1.88
CA PRO A 18 6.93 4.32 -3.30
C PRO A 18 7.51 3.14 -4.08
N VAL A 19 6.80 2.73 -5.13
CA VAL A 19 7.29 1.76 -6.12
C VAL A 19 7.80 2.56 -7.32
N PRO A 20 9.01 2.31 -7.82
CA PRO A 20 9.55 3.02 -8.98
C PRO A 20 8.83 2.62 -10.27
N ASP A 21 8.96 3.45 -11.31
CA ASP A 21 8.28 3.26 -12.60
C ASP A 21 8.55 1.89 -13.23
N GLU A 22 9.77 1.35 -13.13
CA GLU A 22 10.12 0.02 -13.62
C GLU A 22 9.29 -1.08 -12.93
N GLY A 23 9.10 -0.96 -11.61
CA GLY A 23 8.22 -1.87 -10.85
C GLY A 23 6.76 -1.74 -11.29
N ILE A 24 6.28 -0.52 -11.49
CA ILE A 24 4.93 -0.24 -11.98
C ILE A 24 4.72 -0.82 -13.38
N GLN A 25 5.66 -0.63 -14.30
CA GLN A 25 5.58 -1.16 -15.67
C GLN A 25 5.54 -2.70 -15.69
N SER A 26 6.35 -3.35 -14.84
CA SER A 26 6.32 -4.81 -14.71
C SER A 26 4.97 -5.32 -14.21
N LEU A 27 4.36 -4.63 -13.26
CA LEU A 27 3.02 -4.96 -12.76
C LEU A 27 1.92 -4.66 -13.79
N GLN A 28 2.10 -3.63 -14.61
CA GLN A 28 1.15 -3.30 -15.68
C GLN A 28 0.97 -4.45 -16.66
N ALA A 29 2.06 -5.09 -17.10
CA ALA A 29 2.01 -6.24 -18.01
C ALA A 29 1.19 -7.38 -17.39
N VAL A 30 1.46 -7.72 -16.12
CA VAL A 30 0.72 -8.78 -15.42
C VAL A 30 -0.75 -8.42 -15.20
N VAL A 31 -1.06 -7.16 -14.88
CA VAL A 31 -2.45 -6.71 -14.74
C VAL A 31 -3.19 -6.80 -16.08
N GLN A 32 -2.54 -6.51 -17.21
CA GLN A 32 -3.13 -6.68 -18.55
C GLN A 32 -3.45 -8.15 -18.85
N ASP A 33 -2.54 -9.07 -18.51
CA ASP A 33 -2.79 -10.51 -18.66
C ASP A 33 -3.96 -10.96 -17.77
N PHE A 34 -4.00 -10.51 -16.53
CA PHE A 34 -5.14 -10.78 -15.63
C PHE A 34 -6.45 -10.20 -16.17
N ASP A 35 -6.41 -8.99 -16.72
CA ASP A 35 -7.60 -8.31 -17.24
C ASP A 35 -8.24 -9.08 -18.39
N ALA A 36 -7.44 -9.67 -19.27
CA ALA A 36 -7.92 -10.52 -20.36
C ALA A 36 -8.75 -11.70 -19.86
N ASP A 37 -8.36 -12.31 -18.73
CA ASP A 37 -9.00 -13.52 -18.19
C ASP A 37 -10.11 -13.26 -17.18
N ILE A 38 -9.90 -12.27 -16.29
CA ILE A 38 -10.73 -12.06 -15.09
C ILE A 38 -11.16 -10.60 -14.88
N GLY A 39 -10.83 -9.66 -15.79
CA GLY A 39 -11.04 -8.23 -15.62
C GLY A 39 -12.46 -7.82 -15.29
N ARG A 40 -13.48 -8.47 -15.90
CA ARG A 40 -14.90 -8.22 -15.59
C ARG A 40 -15.25 -8.44 -14.11
N HIS A 41 -14.48 -9.24 -13.38
CA HIS A 41 -14.72 -9.62 -11.99
C HIS A 41 -13.85 -8.85 -10.98
N VAL A 42 -12.89 -8.05 -11.48
CA VAL A 42 -11.94 -7.32 -10.66
C VAL A 42 -12.07 -5.82 -10.94
N ARG A 43 -11.94 -5.02 -9.91
CA ARG A 43 -11.71 -3.59 -10.00
C ARG A 43 -10.23 -3.35 -9.74
N TRP A 44 -9.48 -3.10 -10.79
CA TRP A 44 -8.05 -2.80 -10.70
C TRP A 44 -7.81 -1.48 -9.99
N VAL A 45 -6.72 -1.40 -9.27
CA VAL A 45 -6.20 -0.12 -8.78
C VAL A 45 -5.57 0.65 -9.94
N ARG A 46 -5.50 1.96 -9.82
CA ARG A 46 -4.73 2.78 -10.77
C ARG A 46 -3.25 2.44 -10.60
N LEU A 47 -2.52 2.24 -11.70
CA LEU A 47 -1.11 1.82 -11.65
C LEU A 47 -0.24 2.82 -10.89
N GLU A 48 -0.46 4.12 -11.14
CA GLU A 48 0.20 5.22 -10.43
C GLU A 48 -0.13 5.28 -8.93
N GLY A 49 -1.14 4.55 -8.51
CA GLY A 49 -1.57 4.42 -7.12
C GLY A 49 -1.01 3.19 -6.41
N ILE A 50 -0.23 2.34 -7.09
CA ILE A 50 0.39 1.16 -6.47
C ILE A 50 1.52 1.61 -5.55
N HIS A 51 1.51 1.13 -4.32
CA HIS A 51 2.47 1.48 -3.29
C HIS A 51 2.61 0.36 -2.26
N LEU A 52 3.71 0.34 -1.53
CA LEU A 52 3.91 -0.55 -0.39
C LEU A 52 3.45 0.17 0.88
N THR A 53 2.25 -0.15 1.35
CA THR A 53 1.69 0.46 2.56
C THR A 53 2.43 -0.01 3.81
N LEU A 54 2.90 0.93 4.62
CA LEU A 54 3.45 0.68 5.97
C LEU A 54 2.39 0.85 7.05
N LYS A 55 1.54 1.90 6.94
CA LYS A 55 0.50 2.20 7.94
C LYS A 55 -0.70 2.89 7.31
N PHE A 56 -1.89 2.34 7.51
CA PHE A 56 -3.14 3.04 7.27
C PHE A 56 -3.57 3.80 8.52
N MET A 57 -3.85 5.11 8.38
CA MET A 57 -4.32 5.94 9.48
C MET A 57 -5.82 6.23 9.40
N GLY A 58 -6.44 6.00 8.24
CA GLY A 58 -7.84 6.34 8.02
C GLY A 58 -8.05 7.85 7.92
N ASN A 59 -9.21 8.31 8.36
CA ASN A 59 -9.52 9.74 8.42
C ASN A 59 -8.93 10.32 9.71
N ILE A 60 -7.98 11.24 9.59
CA ILE A 60 -7.31 11.92 10.70
C ILE A 60 -7.43 13.44 10.56
N PRO A 61 -7.41 14.20 11.67
CA PRO A 61 -7.41 15.66 11.62
C PRO A 61 -6.25 16.22 10.81
N ALA A 62 -6.42 17.35 10.11
CA ALA A 62 -5.39 17.99 9.32
C ALA A 62 -4.12 18.29 10.14
N GLY A 63 -4.27 18.83 11.36
CA GLY A 63 -3.14 19.08 12.25
C GLY A 63 -2.39 17.79 12.68
N MET A 64 -3.05 16.62 12.66
CA MET A 64 -2.38 15.35 12.88
C MET A 64 -1.52 14.94 11.68
N VAL A 65 -1.96 15.24 10.46
CA VAL A 65 -1.15 15.02 9.25
C VAL A 65 0.18 15.75 9.33
N ASP A 66 0.16 17.01 9.75
CA ASP A 66 1.37 17.84 9.91
C ASP A 66 2.32 17.26 10.97
N ARG A 67 1.77 16.78 12.09
CA ARG A 67 2.56 16.13 13.16
C ARG A 67 3.22 14.84 12.68
N VAL A 68 2.48 13.99 11.99
CA VAL A 68 3.03 12.76 11.40
C VAL A 68 4.15 13.08 10.43
N LEU A 69 3.96 14.09 9.56
CA LEU A 69 4.98 14.49 8.59
C LEU A 69 6.25 15.00 9.28
N ALA A 70 6.11 15.75 10.37
CA ALA A 70 7.24 16.26 11.13
C ALA A 70 8.06 15.16 11.83
N ASP A 71 7.41 14.06 12.26
CA ASP A 71 8.05 12.95 12.96
C ASP A 71 8.73 11.93 12.02
N LEU A 72 8.26 11.81 10.77
CA LEU A 72 8.78 10.80 9.82
C LEU A 72 10.30 10.85 9.63
N PRO A 73 10.97 12.01 9.48
CA PRO A 73 12.43 12.07 9.33
C PRO A 73 13.18 11.45 10.51
N THR A 74 12.70 11.65 11.75
CA THR A 74 13.29 11.06 12.96
C THR A 74 13.17 9.54 12.98
N VAL A 75 12.11 9.01 12.38
CA VAL A 75 11.91 7.56 12.25
C VAL A 75 12.83 6.98 11.19
N THR A 76 12.84 7.59 10.00
CA THR A 76 13.54 7.06 8.82
C THR A 76 15.06 7.18 8.92
N ALA A 77 15.58 8.19 9.65
CA ALA A 77 17.01 8.37 9.89
C ALA A 77 17.67 7.20 10.64
N LYS A 78 16.88 6.35 11.33
CA LYS A 78 17.39 5.17 12.07
C LYS A 78 17.70 3.98 11.15
N PHE A 79 17.37 4.05 9.88
CA PHE A 79 17.52 2.96 8.92
C PHE A 79 18.45 3.38 7.78
N SER A 80 19.06 2.41 7.13
CA SER A 80 19.75 2.62 5.85
C SER A 80 18.83 2.25 4.69
N PRO A 81 19.01 2.85 3.50
CA PRO A 81 18.32 2.40 2.29
C PRO A 81 18.54 0.89 2.06
N PHE A 82 17.49 0.17 1.67
CA PHE A 82 17.54 -1.29 1.56
C PHE A 82 16.87 -1.78 0.27
N LYS A 83 17.24 -2.99 -0.18
CA LYS A 83 16.70 -3.56 -1.41
C LYS A 83 15.42 -4.33 -1.15
N VAL A 84 14.43 -4.08 -2.00
CA VAL A 84 13.18 -4.85 -2.12
C VAL A 84 12.92 -5.17 -3.58
N GLY A 85 12.24 -6.28 -3.84
CA GLY A 85 11.83 -6.69 -5.17
C GLY A 85 10.38 -7.16 -5.19
N ILE A 86 9.81 -7.30 -6.39
CA ILE A 86 8.48 -7.88 -6.57
C ILE A 86 8.63 -9.38 -6.78
N PHE A 87 7.92 -10.17 -5.99
CA PHE A 87 8.00 -11.62 -6.03
C PHE A 87 6.65 -12.29 -5.79
N GLY A 88 6.16 -12.98 -6.83
CA GLY A 88 4.94 -13.78 -6.73
C GLY A 88 3.65 -12.96 -6.65
N PHE A 89 2.53 -13.67 -6.74
CA PHE A 89 1.19 -13.10 -6.69
C PHE A 89 0.31 -13.91 -5.77
N GLY A 90 -0.67 -13.26 -5.18
CA GLY A 90 -1.59 -13.92 -4.28
C GLY A 90 -2.87 -13.15 -4.05
N ALA A 91 -3.66 -13.61 -3.10
CA ALA A 91 -4.92 -12.99 -2.74
C ALA A 91 -5.19 -13.04 -1.24
N PHE A 92 -5.84 -12.02 -0.72
CA PHE A 92 -6.44 -12.06 0.61
C PHE A 92 -7.94 -12.35 0.52
N PRO A 93 -8.50 -13.13 1.47
CA PRO A 93 -7.80 -13.85 2.53
C PRO A 93 -6.98 -15.06 2.02
N ASN A 94 -7.32 -15.62 0.85
CA ASN A 94 -6.61 -16.72 0.20
C ASN A 94 -7.05 -16.86 -1.27
N LEU A 95 -6.41 -17.77 -2.02
CA LEU A 95 -6.72 -18.03 -3.43
C LEU A 95 -8.04 -18.79 -3.68
N HIS A 96 -8.63 -19.42 -2.65
CA HIS A 96 -9.93 -20.08 -2.79
C HIS A 96 -11.10 -19.08 -2.74
N GLN A 97 -10.95 -18.03 -1.95
CA GLN A 97 -11.94 -16.96 -1.79
C GLN A 97 -11.29 -15.58 -1.93
N PRO A 98 -10.70 -15.26 -3.10
CA PRO A 98 -9.96 -14.02 -3.28
C PRO A 98 -10.88 -12.80 -3.16
N ARG A 99 -10.42 -11.77 -2.43
CA ARG A 99 -11.08 -10.48 -2.30
C ARG A 99 -10.16 -9.33 -2.67
N VAL A 100 -8.86 -9.46 -2.39
CA VAL A 100 -7.83 -8.49 -2.77
C VAL A 100 -6.73 -9.26 -3.47
N LEU A 101 -6.40 -8.87 -4.70
CA LEU A 101 -5.30 -9.43 -5.48
C LEU A 101 -4.07 -8.56 -5.25
N TRP A 102 -2.91 -9.20 -5.05
CA TRP A 102 -1.68 -8.50 -4.71
C TRP A 102 -0.44 -9.15 -5.36
N ALA A 103 0.60 -8.34 -5.51
CA ALA A 103 1.96 -8.81 -5.75
C ALA A 103 2.73 -8.81 -4.43
N GLY A 104 3.46 -9.89 -4.17
CA GLY A 104 4.33 -10.04 -3.01
C GLY A 104 5.67 -9.35 -3.20
N LEU A 105 6.48 -9.40 -2.17
CA LEU A 105 7.80 -8.78 -2.14
C LEU A 105 8.85 -9.77 -1.67
N ASP A 106 10.09 -9.55 -2.10
CA ASP A 106 11.31 -10.19 -1.59
C ASP A 106 12.39 -9.14 -1.26
N GLY A 107 13.60 -9.61 -0.99
CA GLY A 107 14.72 -8.77 -0.60
C GLY A 107 14.85 -8.62 0.92
N ASP A 108 15.22 -7.45 1.40
CA ASP A 108 15.43 -7.21 2.85
C ASP A 108 14.10 -6.96 3.58
N LEU A 109 13.32 -8.02 3.71
CA LEU A 109 12.03 -7.98 4.42
C LEU A 109 12.20 -7.76 5.93
N ALA A 110 13.37 -8.04 6.50
CA ALA A 110 13.65 -7.80 7.91
C ALA A 110 13.74 -6.29 8.21
N THR A 111 14.49 -5.54 7.39
CA THR A 111 14.53 -4.08 7.48
C THR A 111 13.16 -3.47 7.17
N LEU A 112 12.44 -3.99 6.17
CA LEU A 112 11.09 -3.55 5.85
C LEU A 112 10.12 -3.72 7.03
N ALA A 113 10.15 -4.85 7.72
CA ALA A 113 9.33 -5.08 8.91
C ALA A 113 9.72 -4.15 10.06
N SER A 114 11.01 -3.91 10.23
CA SER A 114 11.53 -3.02 11.29
C SER A 114 11.11 -1.57 11.07
N ILE A 115 11.18 -1.06 9.84
CA ILE A 115 10.73 0.32 9.54
C ILE A 115 9.21 0.43 9.67
N GLN A 116 8.45 -0.59 9.27
CA GLN A 116 7.00 -0.63 9.46
C GLN A 116 6.63 -0.52 10.95
N LEU A 117 7.29 -1.31 11.80
CA LEU A 117 7.05 -1.26 13.23
C LEU A 117 7.42 0.10 13.84
N ALA A 118 8.55 0.69 13.44
CA ALA A 118 8.97 2.01 13.90
C ALA A 118 7.98 3.12 13.48
N VAL A 119 7.44 3.03 12.28
CA VAL A 119 6.37 3.93 11.78
C VAL A 119 5.08 3.74 12.59
N ASP A 120 4.66 2.49 12.84
CA ASP A 120 3.46 2.20 13.64
C ASP A 120 3.59 2.70 15.06
N ASP A 121 4.77 2.54 15.68
CA ASP A 121 5.08 3.05 17.02
C ASP A 121 5.05 4.59 17.07
N ALA A 122 5.67 5.27 16.12
CA ALA A 122 5.69 6.72 16.06
C ALA A 122 4.27 7.29 15.92
N VAL A 123 3.48 6.73 15.00
CA VAL A 123 2.07 7.11 14.81
C VAL A 123 1.23 6.81 16.08
N GLY A 124 1.51 5.68 16.75
CA GLY A 124 0.89 5.31 18.04
C GLY A 124 1.20 6.32 19.15
N ASN A 125 2.44 6.81 19.23
CA ASN A 125 2.85 7.83 20.21
C ASN A 125 2.15 9.20 19.98
N LEU A 126 1.70 9.46 18.76
CA LEU A 126 0.85 10.62 18.43
C LEU A 126 -0.61 10.43 18.83
N GLY A 127 -0.99 9.26 19.37
CA GLY A 127 -2.35 8.93 19.82
C GLY A 127 -3.24 8.27 18.79
N LEU A 128 -2.70 7.84 17.65
CA LEU A 128 -3.44 7.07 16.66
C LEU A 128 -3.38 5.56 16.97
N PRO A 129 -4.39 4.76 16.57
CA PRO A 129 -4.41 3.33 16.85
C PRO A 129 -3.23 2.59 16.22
N LYS A 130 -2.58 1.71 16.97
CA LYS A 130 -1.58 0.77 16.45
C LYS A 130 -2.24 -0.34 15.63
N GLU A 131 -1.52 -0.87 14.64
CA GLU A 131 -1.96 -2.05 13.87
C GLU A 131 -1.90 -3.30 14.77
N GLN A 132 -2.98 -4.07 14.79
CA GLN A 132 -3.05 -5.30 15.59
C GLN A 132 -2.75 -6.57 14.77
N ARG A 133 -2.78 -6.46 13.45
CA ARG A 133 -2.51 -7.58 12.54
C ARG A 133 -1.03 -7.65 12.19
N TYR A 134 -0.55 -8.86 11.96
CA TYR A 134 0.78 -9.05 11.43
C TYR A 134 0.97 -8.29 10.12
N PHE A 135 2.12 -7.64 10.00
CA PHE A 135 2.50 -6.98 8.77
C PHE A 135 2.74 -8.01 7.67
N SER A 136 1.99 -7.90 6.60
CA SER A 136 2.11 -8.72 5.40
C SER A 136 2.40 -7.78 4.22
N PRO A 137 3.68 -7.56 3.88
CA PRO A 137 4.06 -6.61 2.83
C PRO A 137 3.54 -7.07 1.48
N HIS A 138 2.81 -6.20 0.79
CA HIS A 138 2.23 -6.49 -0.51
C HIS A 138 1.92 -5.20 -1.30
N LEU A 139 1.83 -5.34 -2.62
CA LEU A 139 1.37 -4.31 -3.54
C LEU A 139 -0.04 -4.69 -4.00
N THR A 140 -1.04 -3.93 -3.61
CA THR A 140 -2.43 -4.21 -4.04
C THR A 140 -2.59 -3.92 -5.54
N LEU A 141 -3.06 -4.91 -6.30
CA LEU A 141 -3.32 -4.81 -7.74
C LEU A 141 -4.80 -4.57 -8.05
N GLY A 142 -5.69 -5.19 -7.30
CA GLY A 142 -7.12 -5.09 -7.55
C GLY A 142 -7.99 -5.66 -6.44
N ARG A 143 -9.30 -5.42 -6.55
CA ARG A 143 -10.29 -5.92 -5.62
C ARG A 143 -11.37 -6.67 -6.38
N VAL A 144 -11.64 -7.91 -5.97
CA VAL A 144 -12.71 -8.74 -6.55
C VAL A 144 -14.06 -8.10 -6.25
N ARG A 145 -14.92 -8.00 -7.26
CA ARG A 145 -16.28 -7.47 -7.13
C ARG A 145 -17.11 -8.36 -6.21
N ARG A 146 -18.18 -7.80 -5.64
CA ARG A 146 -19.00 -8.53 -4.66
C ARG A 146 -19.89 -9.59 -5.32
N GLU A 147 -20.37 -9.30 -6.54
CA GLU A 147 -21.31 -10.15 -7.29
C GLU A 147 -20.58 -11.21 -8.12
N VAL A 148 -19.68 -11.98 -7.48
CA VAL A 148 -18.88 -13.01 -8.14
C VAL A 148 -19.26 -14.37 -7.56
N THR A 149 -19.54 -15.34 -8.44
CA THR A 149 -19.90 -16.72 -8.04
C THR A 149 -18.68 -17.51 -7.56
N ASP A 150 -18.88 -18.61 -6.84
CA ASP A 150 -17.81 -19.48 -6.37
C ASP A 150 -16.97 -20.05 -7.53
N GLY A 151 -17.59 -20.36 -8.68
CA GLY A 151 -16.88 -20.80 -9.87
C GLY A 151 -15.92 -19.73 -10.41
N GLN A 152 -16.37 -18.48 -10.41
CA GLN A 152 -15.55 -17.35 -10.80
C GLN A 152 -14.43 -17.05 -9.78
N LEU A 153 -14.70 -17.19 -8.48
CA LEU A 153 -13.67 -17.08 -7.44
C LEU A 153 -12.55 -18.10 -7.64
N ARG A 154 -12.91 -19.36 -7.92
CA ARG A 154 -11.93 -20.41 -8.23
C ARG A 154 -11.12 -20.08 -9.48
N LYS A 155 -11.76 -19.57 -10.55
CA LYS A 155 -11.05 -19.13 -11.75
C LYS A 155 -10.05 -18.01 -11.45
N ILE A 156 -10.47 -16.98 -10.69
CA ILE A 156 -9.60 -15.88 -10.27
C ILE A 156 -8.39 -16.43 -9.50
N GLY A 157 -8.61 -17.30 -8.53
CA GLY A 157 -7.52 -17.90 -7.75
C GLY A 157 -6.54 -18.69 -8.60
N ALA A 158 -7.04 -19.48 -9.58
CA ALA A 158 -6.19 -20.23 -10.49
C ALA A 158 -5.34 -19.34 -11.39
N VAL A 159 -5.92 -18.28 -11.97
CA VAL A 159 -5.20 -17.29 -12.79
C VAL A 159 -4.09 -16.62 -11.98
N VAL A 160 -4.39 -16.14 -10.78
CA VAL A 160 -3.41 -15.49 -9.91
C VAL A 160 -2.29 -16.44 -9.48
N SER A 161 -2.64 -17.69 -9.15
CA SER A 161 -1.66 -18.71 -8.74
C SER A 161 -0.69 -19.12 -9.86
N ALA A 162 -1.14 -19.09 -11.11
CA ALA A 162 -0.34 -19.45 -12.28
C ALA A 162 0.57 -18.29 -12.76
N ALA A 163 0.33 -17.08 -12.30
CA ALA A 163 1.03 -15.90 -12.78
C ALA A 163 2.50 -15.88 -12.38
N LYS A 164 3.32 -15.40 -13.29
CA LYS A 164 4.76 -15.21 -13.10
C LYS A 164 5.18 -13.87 -13.69
N LEU A 165 6.16 -13.23 -13.06
CA LEU A 165 6.86 -12.10 -13.68
C LEU A 165 7.87 -12.61 -14.70
N ALA A 166 7.93 -11.98 -15.85
CA ALA A 166 8.98 -12.24 -16.84
C ALA A 166 10.36 -11.83 -16.28
N VAL A 167 10.39 -10.72 -15.55
CA VAL A 167 11.55 -10.21 -14.81
C VAL A 167 11.06 -9.76 -13.45
N SER A 168 11.73 -10.14 -12.37
CA SER A 168 11.44 -9.66 -11.02
C SER A 168 12.20 -8.35 -10.79
N PRO A 169 11.51 -7.18 -10.87
CA PRO A 169 12.16 -5.91 -10.67
C PRO A 169 12.53 -5.75 -9.19
N SER A 170 13.70 -5.21 -8.93
CA SER A 170 14.16 -4.86 -7.58
C SER A 170 14.67 -3.42 -7.55
N TRP A 171 14.45 -2.74 -6.44
CA TRP A 171 14.90 -1.36 -6.25
C TRP A 171 15.39 -1.11 -4.82
N THR A 172 16.03 0.02 -4.62
CA THR A 172 16.41 0.48 -3.30
C THR A 172 15.29 1.35 -2.73
N ALA A 173 14.67 0.90 -1.64
CA ALA A 173 13.75 1.71 -0.86
C ALA A 173 14.56 2.78 -0.12
N SER A 174 14.40 4.02 -0.54
CA SER A 174 15.17 5.19 -0.04
C SER A 174 14.28 6.28 0.55
N ALA A 175 12.97 6.12 0.52
CA ALA A 175 12.03 7.10 1.04
C ALA A 175 10.78 6.46 1.62
N VAL A 176 10.19 7.15 2.60
CA VAL A 176 8.85 6.90 3.14
C VAL A 176 8.00 8.12 2.88
N ASN A 177 6.84 7.91 2.29
CA ASN A 177 5.91 8.94 1.88
C ASN A 177 4.68 8.97 2.79
N LEU A 178 4.29 10.18 3.21
CA LEU A 178 2.96 10.42 3.74
C LEU A 178 2.04 10.77 2.58
N MET A 179 0.94 10.02 2.46
CA MET A 179 -0.01 10.12 1.36
C MET A 179 -1.39 10.50 1.87
N ARG A 180 -2.14 11.27 1.09
CA ARG A 180 -3.57 11.49 1.28
C ARG A 180 -4.37 10.80 0.17
N THR A 181 -5.59 10.38 0.51
CA THR A 181 -6.51 9.73 -0.44
C THR A 181 -7.73 10.60 -0.65
N GLU A 182 -8.08 10.82 -1.91
CA GLU A 182 -9.39 11.31 -2.33
C GLU A 182 -10.16 10.18 -3.03
N LEU A 183 -11.45 10.09 -2.75
CA LEU A 183 -12.33 9.11 -3.36
C LEU A 183 -13.15 9.81 -4.44
N ASP A 184 -13.12 9.26 -5.65
CA ASP A 184 -13.99 9.67 -6.75
C ASP A 184 -14.81 8.47 -7.28
N LEU A 185 -15.66 8.71 -8.26
CA LEU A 185 -16.50 7.66 -8.88
C LEU A 185 -15.66 6.56 -9.56
N ALA A 186 -14.44 6.87 -9.97
CA ALA A 186 -13.53 5.95 -10.62
C ALA A 186 -12.61 5.22 -9.63
N GLY A 187 -12.65 5.56 -8.32
CA GLY A 187 -11.89 4.90 -7.27
C GLY A 187 -11.11 5.85 -6.37
N SER A 188 -9.98 5.35 -5.84
CA SER A 188 -9.09 6.14 -4.98
C SER A 188 -8.01 6.82 -5.80
N ARG A 189 -7.77 8.10 -5.52
CA ARG A 189 -6.58 8.83 -5.96
C ARG A 189 -5.71 9.14 -4.77
N HIS A 190 -4.42 8.92 -4.92
CA HIS A 190 -3.45 9.15 -3.86
C HIS A 190 -2.55 10.34 -4.25
N TYR A 191 -2.31 11.21 -3.27
CA TYR A 191 -1.50 12.42 -3.46
C TYR A 191 -0.42 12.44 -2.40
N LEU A 192 0.80 12.79 -2.81
CA LEU A 192 1.91 12.99 -1.89
C LEU A 192 1.62 14.22 -1.01
N VAL A 193 1.74 14.06 0.30
CA VAL A 193 1.72 15.15 1.28
C VAL A 193 3.15 15.57 1.60
N GLY A 194 4.03 14.60 1.82
CA GLY A 194 5.44 14.83 2.06
C GLY A 194 6.22 13.52 2.10
N SER A 195 7.53 13.62 2.08
CA SER A 195 8.46 12.49 2.03
C SER A 195 9.58 12.65 3.04
N ALA A 196 10.01 11.53 3.62
CA ALA A 196 11.18 11.44 4.46
C ALA A 196 12.18 10.45 3.86
N THR A 197 13.45 10.86 3.71
CA THR A 197 14.52 10.00 3.18
C THR A 197 14.92 8.96 4.23
N ILE A 198 15.09 7.70 3.80
CA ILE A 198 15.65 6.65 4.65
C ILE A 198 17.17 6.85 4.71
N GLY A 199 17.75 6.92 5.91
CA GLY A 199 19.17 7.18 6.11
C GLY A 199 19.59 8.64 5.92
N GLY A 200 18.63 9.55 5.83
CA GLY A 200 18.89 10.98 5.77
C GLY A 200 19.12 11.53 7.17
N GLY A 201 20.37 11.76 7.50
CA GLY A 201 20.86 12.54 8.62
C GLY A 201 21.74 13.66 8.09
#